data_94c25d33edf2942671665a0f779b5ef1
#
_entry.id   94c25d33edf2942671665a0f779b5ef1
#
_cell.length_a   1.000
_cell.length_b   1.000
_cell.length_c   1.000
_cell.angle_alpha   90.00
_cell.angle_beta   90.00
_cell.angle_gamma   90.00
#
_symmetry.space_group_name_H-M   'P 1'
#
loop_
_entity.id
_entity.type
_entity.pdbx_description
1 polymer ?
#
loop_
_entity_poly.entity_id
_entity_poly.type
_entity_poly.pdbx_seq_one_letter_code
_entity_poly.pdbx_strand_id
1 'polypeptide(L)'
;MAILGLQGVRGGTGTTSITAALAWALQLLGETVLVVDASPDNMLRFFFNVDFSHKAGWARATIDGSDWRDAGLRYTSHIDLLPFGQLTPGERANIDQLQPTLAPMAGMVQKLHQQGDHRWLLIDLPDGYSPLTRSLIDVCDRTLVIVHPDGNSHIRLHQQALPVNSDILINDLRVGSQL
;
A
#
# COMPACT_ATOMS: atom_id res chain seq x y z
N MET A 1 9.83 14.73 2.98
CA MET A 1 9.14 13.54 2.41
C MET A 1 7.70 13.52 2.91
N ALA A 2 6.74 13.24 2.05
CA ALA A 2 5.34 13.05 2.43
C ALA A 2 4.99 11.55 2.38
N ILE A 3 4.22 11.07 3.36
CA ILE A 3 3.74 9.69 3.43
C ILE A 3 2.25 9.69 3.11
N LEU A 4 1.88 9.02 2.03
CA LEU A 4 0.50 8.88 1.57
C LEU A 4 0.10 7.41 1.59
N GLY A 5 -0.91 7.08 2.38
CA GLY A 5 -1.57 5.77 2.34
C GLY A 5 -2.68 5.76 1.30
N LEU A 6 -2.82 4.66 0.57
CA LEU A 6 -3.94 4.43 -0.34
C LEU A 6 -4.68 3.17 0.12
N GLN A 7 -5.98 3.30 0.37
CA GLN A 7 -6.80 2.20 0.87
C GLN A 7 -8.13 2.14 0.15
N GLY A 8 -8.53 0.96 -0.30
CA GLY A 8 -9.87 0.75 -0.82
C GLY A 8 -10.89 0.65 0.32
N VAL A 9 -12.09 1.19 0.13
CA VAL A 9 -13.20 0.97 1.07
C VAL A 9 -13.61 -0.50 1.13
N ARG A 10 -13.28 -1.24 0.09
CA ARG A 10 -13.39 -2.69 -0.06
C ARG A 10 -12.38 -3.21 -1.08
N GLY A 11 -12.23 -4.52 -1.18
CA GLY A 11 -11.46 -5.13 -2.25
C GLY A 11 -12.02 -4.81 -3.64
N GLY A 12 -11.16 -4.75 -4.64
CA GLY A 12 -11.54 -4.53 -6.04
C GLY A 12 -11.87 -3.09 -6.43
N THR A 13 -11.53 -2.09 -5.61
CA THR A 13 -11.74 -0.67 -5.96
C THR A 13 -10.62 -0.06 -6.82
N GLY A 14 -9.59 -0.84 -7.14
CA GLY A 14 -8.47 -0.39 -7.97
C GLY A 14 -7.34 0.31 -7.19
N THR A 15 -7.27 0.12 -5.88
CA THR A 15 -6.26 0.77 -5.01
C THR A 15 -4.84 0.54 -5.50
N THR A 16 -4.47 -0.71 -5.79
CA THR A 16 -3.12 -1.08 -6.24
C THR A 16 -2.77 -0.43 -7.58
N SER A 17 -3.66 -0.43 -8.55
CA SER A 17 -3.43 0.21 -9.85
C SER A 17 -3.33 1.73 -9.73
N ILE A 18 -4.11 2.36 -8.86
CA ILE A 18 -4.03 3.80 -8.60
C ILE A 18 -2.71 4.14 -7.90
N THR A 19 -2.26 3.32 -6.95
CA THR A 19 -0.97 3.51 -6.29
C THR A 19 0.17 3.52 -7.30
N ALA A 20 0.19 2.55 -8.21
CA ALA A 20 1.18 2.47 -9.27
C ALA A 20 1.09 3.66 -10.24
N ALA A 21 -0.11 4.05 -10.65
CA ALA A 21 -0.32 5.18 -11.54
C ALA A 21 0.12 6.51 -10.90
N LEU A 22 -0.13 6.69 -9.60
CA LEU A 22 0.30 7.87 -8.87
C LEU A 22 1.83 7.95 -8.76
N ALA A 23 2.49 6.82 -8.47
CA ALA A 23 3.96 6.77 -8.47
C ALA A 23 4.55 7.18 -9.81
N TRP A 24 3.96 6.69 -10.90
CA TRP A 24 4.35 7.06 -12.25
C TRP A 24 4.12 8.54 -12.56
N ALA A 25 2.97 9.07 -12.17
CA ALA A 25 2.66 10.49 -12.36
C ALA A 25 3.62 11.40 -11.59
N LEU A 26 3.97 11.04 -10.35
CA LEU A 26 4.96 11.77 -9.56
C LEU A 26 6.35 11.76 -10.21
N GLN A 27 6.78 10.60 -10.75
CA GLN A 27 8.03 10.51 -11.52
C GLN A 27 8.03 11.45 -12.72
N LEU A 28 6.91 11.54 -13.46
CA LEU A 28 6.80 12.46 -14.60
C LEU A 28 6.94 13.94 -14.19
N LEU A 29 6.64 14.25 -12.94
CA LEU A 29 6.88 15.57 -12.34
C LEU A 29 8.30 15.75 -11.79
N GLY A 30 9.18 14.75 -11.96
CA GLY A 30 10.55 14.78 -11.46
C GLY A 30 10.70 14.43 -9.99
N GLU A 31 9.63 13.93 -9.36
CA GLU A 31 9.64 13.54 -7.94
C GLU A 31 10.26 12.14 -7.75
N THR A 32 10.89 11.93 -6.58
CA THR A 32 11.38 10.61 -6.19
C THR A 32 10.39 9.92 -5.27
N VAL A 33 10.12 8.65 -5.54
CA VAL A 33 9.04 7.89 -4.89
C VAL A 33 9.54 6.54 -4.40
N LEU A 34 9.26 6.22 -3.15
CA LEU A 34 9.29 4.86 -2.64
C LEU A 34 7.87 4.33 -2.56
N VAL A 35 7.59 3.21 -3.21
CA VAL A 35 6.28 2.56 -3.16
C VAL A 35 6.38 1.30 -2.31
N VAL A 36 5.54 1.19 -1.30
CA VAL A 36 5.51 0.06 -0.36
C VAL A 36 4.20 -0.69 -0.52
N ASP A 37 4.30 -2.00 -0.81
CA ASP A 37 3.14 -2.89 -0.80
C ASP A 37 2.92 -3.41 0.63
N ALA A 38 1.81 -3.01 1.24
CA ALA A 38 1.40 -3.50 2.55
C ALA A 38 0.30 -4.57 2.49
N SER A 39 -0.11 -4.97 1.28
CA SER A 39 -1.13 -5.98 1.07
C SER A 39 -0.52 -7.39 1.00
N PRO A 40 -1.04 -8.36 1.77
CA PRO A 40 -0.63 -9.76 1.69
C PRO A 40 -0.87 -10.40 0.31
N ASP A 41 -1.63 -9.76 -0.55
CA ASP A 41 -1.86 -10.21 -1.93
C ASP A 41 -0.62 -10.04 -2.81
N ASN A 42 0.29 -9.15 -2.42
CA ASN A 42 1.58 -8.93 -3.10
C ASN A 42 1.43 -8.63 -4.60
N MET A 43 0.40 -7.86 -4.96
CA MET A 43 0.01 -7.61 -6.35
C MET A 43 0.67 -6.36 -6.96
N LEU A 44 1.09 -5.41 -6.12
CA LEU A 44 1.66 -4.14 -6.57
C LEU A 44 2.88 -4.33 -7.50
N ARG A 45 3.72 -5.32 -7.21
CA ARG A 45 4.93 -5.65 -7.97
C ARG A 45 4.69 -5.88 -9.46
N PHE A 46 3.52 -6.38 -9.85
CA PHE A 46 3.20 -6.63 -11.26
C PHE A 46 3.02 -5.36 -12.08
N PHE A 47 2.69 -4.25 -11.44
CA PHE A 47 2.63 -2.93 -12.08
C PHE A 47 4.02 -2.31 -12.32
N PHE A 48 5.07 -2.93 -11.77
CA PHE A 48 6.47 -2.51 -11.88
C PHE A 48 7.34 -3.57 -12.57
N ASN A 49 6.75 -4.38 -13.43
CA ASN A 49 7.43 -5.41 -14.23
C ASN A 49 8.27 -6.43 -13.42
N VAL A 50 7.90 -6.67 -12.18
CA VAL A 50 8.54 -7.71 -11.38
C VAL A 50 8.02 -9.07 -11.79
N ASP A 51 8.93 -10.01 -12.03
CA ASP A 51 8.58 -11.36 -12.47
C ASP A 51 7.70 -12.09 -11.45
N PHE A 52 6.80 -12.95 -11.95
CA PHE A 52 5.92 -13.76 -11.10
C PHE A 52 6.70 -14.66 -10.13
N SER A 53 7.85 -15.16 -10.56
CA SER A 53 8.72 -16.02 -9.74
C SER A 53 9.43 -15.29 -8.59
N HIS A 54 9.47 -13.95 -8.62
CA HIS A 54 10.07 -13.13 -7.57
C HIS A 54 9.23 -13.19 -6.29
N LYS A 55 9.75 -13.84 -5.26
CA LYS A 55 9.01 -14.08 -4.01
C LYS A 55 9.45 -13.18 -2.86
N ALA A 56 10.54 -12.45 -3.02
CA ALA A 56 11.08 -11.60 -1.98
C ALA A 56 10.19 -10.38 -1.72
N GLY A 57 10.23 -9.88 -0.51
CA GLY A 57 9.54 -8.70 -0.06
C GLY A 57 9.83 -8.45 1.41
N TRP A 58 9.45 -7.28 1.92
CA TRP A 58 9.76 -6.88 3.29
C TRP A 58 9.11 -7.79 4.35
N ALA A 59 7.85 -8.21 4.12
CA ALA A 59 7.16 -9.09 5.06
C ALA A 59 7.77 -10.50 5.02
N ARG A 60 8.09 -11.02 3.82
CA ARG A 60 8.79 -12.30 3.68
C ARG A 60 10.13 -12.27 4.41
N ALA A 61 10.93 -11.23 4.21
CA ALA A 61 12.23 -11.07 4.88
C ALA A 61 12.06 -11.00 6.40
N THR A 62 11.07 -10.24 6.88
CA THR A 62 10.79 -10.12 8.33
C THR A 62 10.40 -11.47 8.95
N ILE A 63 9.55 -12.25 8.29
CA ILE A 63 9.14 -13.58 8.75
C ILE A 63 10.35 -14.54 8.78
N ASP A 64 11.22 -14.46 7.79
CA ASP A 64 12.41 -15.30 7.68
C ASP A 64 13.57 -14.83 8.56
N GLY A 65 13.44 -13.69 9.25
CA GLY A 65 14.49 -13.11 10.08
C GLY A 65 15.65 -12.48 9.28
N SER A 66 15.41 -12.14 8.02
CA SER A 66 16.36 -11.44 7.14
C SER A 66 16.16 -9.92 7.18
N ASP A 67 17.14 -9.16 6.65
CA ASP A 67 16.98 -7.72 6.55
C ASP A 67 15.97 -7.37 5.44
N TRP A 68 14.89 -6.71 5.82
CA TRP A 68 13.83 -6.28 4.90
C TRP A 68 14.34 -5.28 3.83
N ARG A 69 15.43 -4.57 4.10
CA ARG A 69 16.02 -3.60 3.16
C ARG A 69 16.53 -4.27 1.90
N ASP A 70 16.99 -5.52 2.02
CA ASP A 70 17.49 -6.30 0.88
C ASP A 70 16.37 -6.69 -0.10
N ALA A 71 15.10 -6.54 0.30
CA ALA A 71 13.95 -6.78 -0.56
C ALA A 71 13.57 -5.59 -1.45
N GLY A 72 14.23 -4.44 -1.28
CA GLY A 72 13.99 -3.24 -2.09
C GLY A 72 14.44 -3.43 -3.54
N LEU A 73 13.63 -2.94 -4.48
CA LEU A 73 13.87 -3.02 -5.92
C LEU A 73 13.88 -1.61 -6.51
N ARG A 74 14.88 -1.34 -7.34
CA ARG A 74 14.89 -0.11 -8.16
C ARG A 74 14.16 -0.38 -9.46
N TYR A 75 13.08 0.36 -9.70
CA TYR A 75 12.33 0.29 -10.95
C TYR A 75 12.85 1.29 -11.98
N THR A 76 13.02 2.54 -11.57
CA THR A 76 13.61 3.61 -12.39
C THR A 76 14.58 4.43 -11.54
N SER A 77 15.20 5.47 -12.11
CA SER A 77 16.02 6.40 -11.33
C SER A 77 15.21 7.19 -10.27
N HIS A 78 13.88 7.21 -10.37
CA HIS A 78 12.98 7.99 -9.50
C HIS A 78 12.03 7.13 -8.68
N ILE A 79 11.84 5.86 -9.03
CA ILE A 79 10.91 4.95 -8.35
C ILE A 79 11.66 3.75 -7.79
N ASP A 80 11.60 3.59 -6.49
CA ASP A 80 11.96 2.38 -5.78
C ASP A 80 10.69 1.67 -5.27
N LEU A 81 10.71 0.34 -5.27
CA LEU A 81 9.60 -0.51 -4.85
C LEU A 81 10.04 -1.40 -3.69
N LEU A 82 9.19 -1.53 -2.70
CA LEU A 82 9.33 -2.50 -1.61
C LEU A 82 8.11 -3.44 -1.62
N PRO A 83 8.21 -4.61 -2.27
CA PRO A 83 7.12 -5.58 -2.32
C PRO A 83 6.79 -6.15 -0.94
N PHE A 84 5.57 -6.64 -0.76
CA PHE A 84 5.20 -7.37 0.46
C PHE A 84 5.99 -8.69 0.59
N GLY A 85 6.09 -9.41 -0.50
CA GLY A 85 6.66 -10.76 -0.54
C GLY A 85 5.59 -11.84 -0.48
N GLN A 86 5.95 -13.04 -0.93
CA GLN A 86 5.01 -14.14 -1.02
C GLN A 86 4.87 -14.88 0.31
N LEU A 87 3.65 -15.01 0.78
CA LEU A 87 3.29 -15.88 1.91
C LEU A 87 3.03 -17.31 1.42
N THR A 88 3.36 -18.29 2.24
CA THR A 88 2.90 -19.66 2.06
C THR A 88 1.38 -19.75 2.29
N PRO A 89 0.68 -20.76 1.75
CA PRO A 89 -0.73 -20.94 2.02
C PRO A 89 -1.08 -21.01 3.52
N GLY A 90 -0.22 -21.65 4.33
CA GLY A 90 -0.40 -21.72 5.77
C GLY A 90 -0.25 -20.39 6.48
N GLU A 91 0.77 -19.60 6.12
CA GLU A 91 0.95 -18.23 6.62
C GLU A 91 -0.22 -17.33 6.24
N ARG A 92 -0.70 -17.44 5.00
CA ARG A 92 -1.84 -16.66 4.51
C ARG A 92 -3.12 -17.00 5.27
N ALA A 93 -3.37 -18.28 5.55
CA ALA A 93 -4.52 -18.74 6.33
C ALA A 93 -4.45 -18.26 7.79
N ASN A 94 -3.27 -18.01 8.31
CA ASN A 94 -3.02 -17.59 9.69
C ASN A 94 -2.43 -16.17 9.77
N ILE A 95 -2.80 -15.29 8.86
CA ILE A 95 -2.22 -13.93 8.76
C ILE A 95 -2.37 -13.13 10.06
N ASP A 96 -3.41 -13.37 10.82
CA ASP A 96 -3.64 -12.70 12.10
C ASP A 96 -2.55 -13.04 13.13
N GLN A 97 -1.98 -14.24 13.08
CA GLN A 97 -0.88 -14.64 13.94
C GLN A 97 0.45 -13.98 13.57
N LEU A 98 0.57 -13.49 12.33
CA LEU A 98 1.75 -12.77 11.85
C LEU A 98 1.71 -11.27 12.17
N GLN A 99 0.57 -10.73 12.58
CA GLN A 99 0.42 -9.30 12.85
C GLN A 99 1.48 -8.74 13.82
N PRO A 100 1.81 -9.38 14.96
CA PRO A 100 2.85 -8.88 15.86
C PRO A 100 4.23 -8.85 15.20
N THR A 101 4.52 -9.79 14.31
CA THR A 101 5.80 -9.86 13.56
C THR A 101 5.89 -8.75 12.51
N LEU A 102 4.79 -8.38 11.88
CA LEU A 102 4.73 -7.40 10.81
C LEU A 102 4.50 -5.96 11.31
N ALA A 103 3.94 -5.78 12.50
CA ALA A 103 3.62 -4.48 13.08
C ALA A 103 4.82 -3.50 13.14
N PRO A 104 6.08 -3.93 13.38
CA PRO A 104 7.24 -3.02 13.38
C PRO A 104 7.46 -2.26 12.08
N MET A 105 6.81 -2.66 10.96
CA MET A 105 6.93 -1.97 9.66
C MET A 105 6.56 -0.49 9.74
N ALA A 106 5.59 -0.10 10.55
CA ALA A 106 5.23 1.31 10.75
C ALA A 106 6.43 2.14 11.27
N GLY A 107 7.18 1.61 12.23
CA GLY A 107 8.41 2.26 12.71
C GLY A 107 9.53 2.29 11.65
N MET A 108 9.59 1.28 10.79
CA MET A 108 10.53 1.26 9.66
C MET A 108 10.19 2.33 8.62
N VAL A 109 8.91 2.52 8.31
CA VAL A 109 8.41 3.60 7.43
C VAL A 109 8.79 4.97 7.99
N GLN A 110 8.65 5.20 9.29
CA GLN A 110 9.08 6.44 9.93
C GLN A 110 10.59 6.68 9.81
N LYS A 111 11.40 5.63 9.96
CA LYS A 111 12.85 5.74 9.78
C LYS A 111 13.22 6.07 8.33
N LEU A 112 12.58 5.45 7.35
CA LEU A 112 12.76 5.77 5.93
C LEU A 112 12.37 7.22 5.64
N HIS A 113 11.29 7.68 6.25
CA HIS A 113 10.88 9.08 6.17
C HIS A 113 11.97 10.04 6.69
N GLN A 114 12.57 9.73 7.82
CA GLN A 114 13.63 10.54 8.44
C GLN A 114 14.92 10.55 7.62
N GLN A 115 15.26 9.47 6.92
CA GLN A 115 16.42 9.38 6.03
C GLN A 115 16.31 10.33 4.82
N GLY A 116 15.07 10.56 4.32
CA GLY A 116 14.81 11.59 3.32
C GLY A 116 15.28 11.28 1.90
N ASP A 117 15.56 10.01 1.57
CA ASP A 117 16.08 9.61 0.26
C ASP A 117 15.04 9.79 -0.86
N HIS A 118 13.76 9.80 -0.51
CA HIS A 118 12.63 10.00 -1.43
C HIS A 118 11.79 11.20 -1.00
N ARG A 119 11.18 11.90 -1.96
CA ARG A 119 10.24 12.99 -1.65
C ARG A 119 8.87 12.48 -1.27
N TRP A 120 8.47 11.33 -1.82
CA TRP A 120 7.19 10.67 -1.56
C TRP A 120 7.39 9.24 -1.13
N LEU A 121 6.58 8.81 -0.19
CA LEU A 121 6.40 7.41 0.19
C LEU A 121 4.92 7.08 0.03
N LEU A 122 4.61 6.16 -0.89
CA LEU A 122 3.26 5.68 -1.12
C LEU A 122 3.11 4.29 -0.51
N ILE A 123 2.04 4.07 0.25
CA ILE A 123 1.74 2.77 0.86
C ILE A 123 0.45 2.23 0.28
N ASP A 124 0.53 1.11 -0.44
CA ASP A 124 -0.63 0.35 -0.91
C ASP A 124 -1.17 -0.49 0.25
N LEU A 125 -2.24 -0.02 0.87
CA LEU A 125 -2.85 -0.64 2.05
C LEU A 125 -3.93 -1.65 1.63
N PRO A 126 -4.04 -2.79 2.34
CA PRO A 126 -5.17 -3.68 2.16
C PRO A 126 -6.45 -3.01 2.69
N ASP A 127 -7.60 -3.50 2.25
CA ASP A 127 -8.88 -3.14 2.84
C ASP A 127 -8.98 -3.64 4.29
N GLY A 128 -9.82 -3.00 5.09
CA GLY A 128 -9.98 -3.33 6.50
C GLY A 128 -8.95 -2.66 7.42
N TYR A 129 -8.99 -3.05 8.67
CA TYR A 129 -8.23 -2.40 9.75
C TYR A 129 -7.51 -3.41 10.63
N SER A 130 -6.67 -4.25 10.03
CA SER A 130 -5.75 -5.11 10.80
C SER A 130 -4.80 -4.26 11.66
N PRO A 131 -4.16 -4.82 12.69
CA PRO A 131 -3.19 -4.09 13.50
C PRO A 131 -2.07 -3.45 12.67
N LEU A 132 -1.53 -4.16 11.66
CA LEU A 132 -0.55 -3.61 10.74
C LEU A 132 -1.11 -2.42 9.94
N THR A 133 -2.31 -2.57 9.36
CA THR A 133 -2.94 -1.51 8.57
C THR A 133 -3.20 -0.26 9.40
N ARG A 134 -3.70 -0.40 10.62
CA ARG A 134 -3.92 0.72 11.54
C ARG A 134 -2.62 1.44 11.86
N SER A 135 -1.57 0.71 12.21
CA SER A 135 -0.27 1.30 12.54
C SER A 135 0.38 2.02 11.36
N LEU A 136 0.16 1.52 10.12
CA LEU A 136 0.62 2.19 8.92
C LEU A 136 -0.20 3.46 8.61
N ILE A 137 -1.51 3.42 8.79
CA ILE A 137 -2.37 4.61 8.65
C ILE A 137 -1.93 5.71 9.62
N ASP A 138 -1.60 5.35 10.85
CA ASP A 138 -1.18 6.31 11.89
C ASP A 138 0.12 7.05 11.54
N VAL A 139 0.99 6.49 10.71
CA VAL A 139 2.21 7.14 10.25
C VAL A 139 2.06 7.87 8.92
N CYS A 140 0.92 7.76 8.25
CA CYS A 140 0.63 8.51 7.04
C CYS A 140 0.30 9.98 7.36
N ASP A 141 0.82 10.90 6.56
CA ASP A 141 0.39 12.30 6.62
C ASP A 141 -1.05 12.45 6.14
N ARG A 142 -1.43 11.66 5.14
CA ARG A 142 -2.79 11.56 4.61
C ARG A 142 -3.08 10.15 4.10
N THR A 143 -4.37 9.79 4.11
CA THR A 143 -4.84 8.53 3.53
C THR A 143 -5.86 8.82 2.44
N LEU A 144 -5.63 8.31 1.25
CA LEU A 144 -6.56 8.37 0.13
C LEU A 144 -7.45 7.14 0.15
N VAL A 145 -8.72 7.33 0.42
CA VAL A 145 -9.73 6.25 0.44
C VAL A 145 -10.36 6.12 -0.94
N ILE A 146 -10.17 4.98 -1.58
CA ILE A 146 -10.60 4.73 -2.94
C ILE A 146 -11.93 4.00 -2.92
N VAL A 147 -12.90 4.54 -3.64
CA VAL A 147 -14.26 4.03 -3.73
C VAL A 147 -14.67 3.85 -5.19
N HIS A 148 -15.55 2.90 -5.46
CA HIS A 148 -16.29 2.84 -6.72
C HIS A 148 -17.65 3.53 -6.54
N PRO A 149 -18.22 4.11 -7.61
CA PRO A 149 -19.56 4.69 -7.57
C PRO A 149 -20.62 3.59 -7.65
N ASP A 150 -20.67 2.74 -6.61
CA ASP A 150 -21.63 1.65 -6.49
C ASP A 150 -22.25 1.59 -5.10
N GLY A 151 -23.39 0.87 -4.99
CA GLY A 151 -24.14 0.75 -3.74
C GLY A 151 -23.33 0.11 -2.61
N ASN A 152 -22.43 -0.83 -2.92
CA ASN A 152 -21.60 -1.49 -1.90
C ASN A 152 -20.60 -0.50 -1.28
N SER A 153 -19.90 0.27 -2.10
CA SER A 153 -19.00 1.32 -1.62
C SER A 153 -19.75 2.39 -0.81
N HIS A 154 -20.94 2.79 -1.28
CA HIS A 154 -21.77 3.75 -0.57
C HIS A 154 -22.17 3.26 0.82
N ILE A 155 -22.65 2.02 0.94
CA ILE A 155 -23.01 1.42 2.24
C ILE A 155 -21.81 1.38 3.16
N ARG A 156 -20.65 0.94 2.66
CA ARG A 156 -19.44 0.82 3.46
C ARG A 156 -18.91 2.16 3.96
N LEU A 157 -19.00 3.21 3.15
CA LEU A 157 -18.64 4.58 3.58
C LEU A 157 -19.47 5.05 4.78
N HIS A 158 -20.74 4.64 4.86
CA HIS A 158 -21.60 4.96 6.00
C HIS A 158 -21.42 4.06 7.22
N GLN A 159 -20.91 2.86 7.03
CA GLN A 159 -20.72 1.88 8.10
C GLN A 159 -19.33 1.90 8.74
N GLN A 160 -18.34 2.47 8.04
CA GLN A 160 -16.94 2.47 8.49
C GLN A 160 -16.52 3.88 8.89
N ALA A 161 -15.81 3.99 10.00
CA ALA A 161 -15.09 5.21 10.32
C ALA A 161 -13.90 5.35 9.36
N LEU A 162 -13.83 6.46 8.65
CA LEU A 162 -12.68 6.76 7.79
C LEU A 162 -11.47 7.17 8.65
N PRO A 163 -10.24 6.93 8.14
CA PRO A 163 -9.05 7.41 8.81
C PRO A 163 -9.09 8.93 9.02
N VAL A 164 -8.52 9.38 10.12
CA VAL A 164 -8.26 10.80 10.35
C VAL A 164 -7.31 11.32 9.24
N ASN A 165 -7.50 12.52 8.74
CA ASN A 165 -6.74 13.08 7.61
C ASN A 165 -6.89 12.26 6.31
N SER A 166 -8.08 11.77 6.03
CA SER A 166 -8.38 11.09 4.77
C SER A 166 -9.11 11.98 3.77
N ASP A 167 -8.87 11.67 2.50
CA ASP A 167 -9.62 12.19 1.35
C ASP A 167 -10.24 11.02 0.60
N ILE A 168 -11.34 11.24 -0.08
CA ILE A 168 -12.02 10.22 -0.88
C ILE A 168 -11.71 10.43 -2.34
N LEU A 169 -11.30 9.36 -3.03
CA LEU A 169 -11.13 9.32 -4.48
C LEU A 169 -12.15 8.35 -5.08
N ILE A 170 -12.98 8.86 -5.98
CA ILE A 170 -13.94 8.04 -6.72
C ILE A 170 -13.26 7.53 -7.99
N ASN A 171 -13.05 6.22 -8.06
CA ASN A 171 -12.49 5.55 -9.21
C ASN A 171 -13.60 5.05 -10.14
N ASP A 172 -13.33 5.00 -11.45
CA ASP A 172 -14.26 4.54 -12.48
C ASP A 172 -15.61 5.31 -12.51
N LEU A 173 -15.55 6.61 -12.21
CA LEU A 173 -16.73 7.48 -12.30
C LEU A 173 -17.11 7.69 -13.77
N ARG A 174 -18.34 7.31 -14.14
CA ARG A 174 -18.93 7.64 -15.43
C ARG A 174 -19.82 8.85 -15.27
N VAL A 175 -19.43 9.97 -15.87
CA VAL A 175 -20.21 11.21 -15.84
C VAL A 175 -21.60 10.95 -16.43
N GLY A 176 -22.64 11.34 -15.68
CA GLY A 176 -24.04 11.12 -16.08
C GLY A 176 -24.64 9.78 -15.64
N SER A 177 -23.88 8.90 -14.97
CA SER A 177 -24.47 7.73 -14.30
C SER A 177 -25.29 8.20 -13.09
N GLN A 178 -26.47 7.60 -12.91
CA GLN A 178 -27.21 7.73 -11.64
C GLN A 178 -26.68 6.68 -10.68
N LEU A 179 -26.29 7.10 -9.50
CA LEU A 179 -25.94 6.22 -8.38
C LEU A 179 -27.23 5.72 -7.70
#